data_d98b91d6787be80fff7df9e5e2594462
#
_entry.id   d98b91d6787be80fff7df9e5e2594462
#
_cell.length_a   1.000
_cell.length_b   1.000
_cell.length_c   1.000
_cell.angle_alpha   90.00
_cell.angle_beta   90.00
_cell.angle_gamma   90.00
#
_symmetry.space_group_name_H-M   'P 1'
#
loop_
_entity.id
_entity.type
_entity.pdbx_description
1 polymer ?
#
loop_
_entity_poly.entity_id
_entity_poly.type
_entity_poly.pdbx_seq_one_letter_code
_entity_poly.pdbx_strand_id
1 'polypeptide(L)'
;VPDGFNLRNSNKAVYALGPNKSRIIFDRAGKPVDGTMENYVGRVWGSKMRLRDMETVRVNGLEAATATTQVRTNNGTFNARLTAFRVDTKTIYRMIFLTAGADTNGLTTGLRRTTYSFRRLSPAEASRLRPLVLRIVTVQRGDTVGSLARRMPYSDFKLERFEVLNGISRNDRLRRGQKLKMVTAN
;
A
#
# COMPACT_ATOMS: atom_id res chain seq x y z
N VAL A 1 6.91 -1.99 5.83
CA VAL A 1 6.81 -0.64 6.44
C VAL A 1 7.34 -0.71 7.86
N PRO A 2 7.78 0.41 8.46
CA PRO A 2 8.21 0.44 9.86
C PRO A 2 7.06 0.10 10.83
N ASP A 3 7.41 -0.28 12.05
CA ASP A 3 6.45 -0.50 13.12
C ASP A 3 5.62 0.77 13.39
N GLY A 4 4.38 0.60 13.78
CA GLY A 4 3.43 1.70 14.00
C GLY A 4 2.82 2.30 12.73
N PHE A 5 3.17 1.81 11.53
CA PHE A 5 2.52 2.21 10.29
C PHE A 5 1.36 1.30 9.91
N ASN A 6 0.21 1.90 9.60
CA ASN A 6 -0.99 1.21 9.14
C ASN A 6 -1.14 1.36 7.62
N LEU A 7 -1.18 0.23 6.90
CA LEU A 7 -1.35 0.20 5.46
C LEU A 7 -2.81 0.39 5.05
N ARG A 8 -3.01 1.19 4.02
CA ARG A 8 -4.31 1.39 3.36
C ARG A 8 -4.12 1.35 1.85
N ASN A 9 -4.90 0.54 1.18
CA ASN A 9 -4.92 0.45 -0.27
C ASN A 9 -6.00 1.35 -0.87
N SER A 10 -5.69 1.95 -2.00
CA SER A 10 -6.66 2.57 -2.90
C SER A 10 -6.46 2.05 -4.32
N ASN A 11 -7.32 2.48 -5.23
CA ASN A 11 -7.18 2.14 -6.66
C ASN A 11 -5.99 2.83 -7.36
N LYS A 12 -5.35 3.80 -6.72
CA LYS A 12 -4.25 4.59 -7.31
C LYS A 12 -2.93 4.43 -6.57
N ALA A 13 -2.96 4.15 -5.27
CA ALA A 13 -1.76 4.11 -4.44
C ALA A 13 -1.96 3.27 -3.19
N VAL A 14 -0.87 2.82 -2.61
CA VAL A 14 -0.81 2.27 -1.26
C VAL A 14 -0.31 3.38 -0.33
N TYR A 15 -1.02 3.60 0.75
CA TYR A 15 -0.67 4.55 1.80
C TYR A 15 -0.29 3.80 3.06
N ALA A 16 0.76 4.23 3.74
CA ALA A 16 1.02 3.83 5.11
C ALA A 16 1.00 5.07 6.00
N LEU A 17 0.14 5.05 7.02
CA LEU A 17 0.00 6.14 7.99
C LEU A 17 0.74 5.74 9.25
N GLY A 18 1.71 6.54 9.65
CA GLY A 18 2.57 6.31 10.80
C GLY A 18 2.39 7.35 11.91
N PRO A 19 3.20 7.26 12.97
CA PRO A 19 3.19 8.20 14.08
C PRO A 19 3.49 9.63 13.60
N ASN A 20 3.08 10.61 14.39
CA ASN A 20 3.35 12.04 14.19
C ASN A 20 3.03 12.53 12.76
N LYS A 21 1.91 12.03 12.19
CA LYS A 21 1.48 12.35 10.83
C LYS A 21 2.46 11.89 9.72
N SER A 22 3.43 11.04 10.04
CA SER A 22 4.32 10.45 9.04
C SER A 22 3.53 9.61 8.03
N ARG A 23 3.97 9.61 6.78
CA ARG A 23 3.27 8.90 5.69
C ARG A 23 4.26 8.27 4.74
N ILE A 24 3.89 7.12 4.23
CA ILE A 24 4.52 6.51 3.06
C ILE A 24 3.45 6.44 1.97
N ILE A 25 3.78 6.90 0.78
CA ILE A 25 2.91 6.82 -0.39
C ILE A 25 3.67 6.01 -1.43
N PHE A 26 3.07 4.95 -1.91
CA PHE A 26 3.63 4.09 -2.95
C PHE A 26 2.65 4.01 -4.11
N ASP A 27 3.09 4.40 -5.29
CA ASP A 27 2.29 4.41 -6.50
C ASP A 27 3.09 4.00 -7.75
N ARG A 28 2.39 3.91 -8.87
CA ARG A 28 2.96 3.72 -10.19
C ARG A 28 2.94 5.04 -10.95
N ALA A 29 4.02 5.37 -11.65
CA ALA A 29 4.04 6.51 -12.58
C ALA A 29 3.00 6.32 -13.70
N GLY A 30 2.31 7.39 -14.04
CA GLY A 30 1.21 7.33 -15.03
C GLY A 30 1.67 7.08 -16.45
N LYS A 31 2.92 7.42 -16.79
CA LYS A 31 3.50 7.26 -18.13
C LYS A 31 4.90 6.70 -18.02
N PRO A 32 5.34 5.86 -18.97
CA PRO A 32 6.75 5.49 -19.08
C PRO A 32 7.58 6.72 -19.42
N VAL A 33 8.80 6.75 -18.94
CA VAL A 33 9.76 7.83 -19.20
C VAL A 33 11.12 7.22 -19.51
N ASP A 34 11.69 7.64 -20.60
CA ASP A 34 13.02 7.25 -21.02
C ASP A 34 14.12 7.97 -20.22
N GLY A 35 15.36 7.49 -20.32
CA GLY A 35 16.49 8.05 -19.60
C GLY A 35 16.70 7.44 -18.22
N THR A 36 17.59 8.03 -17.43
CA THR A 36 17.98 7.52 -16.11
C THR A 36 16.93 7.80 -15.03
N MET A 37 16.95 7.05 -13.94
CA MET A 37 16.07 7.33 -12.80
C MET A 37 16.39 8.67 -12.13
N GLU A 38 17.64 9.09 -12.14
CA GLU A 38 18.04 10.43 -11.69
C GLU A 38 17.33 11.53 -12.50
N ASN A 39 17.36 11.41 -13.84
CA ASN A 39 16.66 12.35 -14.72
C ASN A 39 15.15 12.33 -14.47
N TYR A 40 14.57 11.14 -14.27
CA TYR A 40 13.15 11.00 -13.93
C TYR A 40 12.81 11.72 -12.61
N VAL A 41 13.54 11.46 -11.54
CA VAL A 41 13.29 12.09 -10.23
C VAL A 41 13.53 13.60 -10.30
N GLY A 42 14.61 14.05 -10.94
CA GLY A 42 15.00 15.46 -10.97
C GLY A 42 14.15 16.31 -11.89
N ARG A 43 13.95 15.88 -13.13
CA ARG A 43 13.36 16.72 -14.19
C ARG A 43 11.93 16.41 -14.54
N VAL A 44 11.46 15.21 -14.24
CA VAL A 44 10.08 14.81 -14.55
C VAL A 44 9.21 14.87 -13.31
N TRP A 45 9.51 14.03 -12.30
CA TRP A 45 8.69 13.94 -11.11
C TRP A 45 8.90 15.11 -10.16
N GLY A 46 10.13 15.46 -9.87
CA GLY A 46 10.50 16.54 -8.94
C GLY A 46 10.75 17.91 -9.59
N SER A 47 10.35 18.10 -10.86
CA SER A 47 10.65 19.32 -11.63
C SER A 47 10.22 20.63 -10.99
N LYS A 48 9.22 20.60 -10.11
CA LYS A 48 8.71 21.76 -9.36
C LYS A 48 9.17 21.78 -7.90
N MET A 49 10.09 20.90 -7.50
CA MET A 49 10.57 20.75 -6.14
C MET A 49 12.03 21.21 -6.01
N ARG A 50 12.39 21.73 -4.85
CA ARG A 50 13.80 22.00 -4.52
C ARG A 50 14.43 20.72 -4.00
N LEU A 51 14.92 19.88 -4.91
CA LEU A 51 15.55 18.61 -4.56
C LEU A 51 16.97 18.82 -4.03
N ARG A 52 17.35 17.97 -3.06
CA ARG A 52 18.70 17.86 -2.48
C ARG A 52 19.06 16.37 -2.39
N ASP A 53 20.31 16.08 -2.11
CA ASP A 53 20.83 14.73 -1.82
C ASP A 53 20.37 13.72 -2.87
N MET A 54 20.51 14.10 -4.16
CA MET A 54 20.18 13.21 -5.28
C MET A 54 21.21 12.09 -5.34
N GLU A 55 20.75 10.86 -5.30
CA GLU A 55 21.58 9.66 -5.38
C GLU A 55 20.98 8.64 -6.34
N THR A 56 21.82 8.04 -7.16
CA THR A 56 21.48 6.84 -7.94
C THR A 56 21.88 5.61 -7.16
N VAL A 57 20.94 4.69 -7.00
CA VAL A 57 21.14 3.45 -6.21
C VAL A 57 20.61 2.25 -6.97
N ARG A 58 21.05 1.06 -6.56
CA ARG A 58 20.44 -0.21 -6.98
C ARG A 58 19.71 -0.86 -5.80
N VAL A 59 18.46 -1.21 -6.03
CA VAL A 59 17.63 -1.88 -5.02
C VAL A 59 17.17 -3.23 -5.57
N ASN A 60 17.72 -4.31 -5.04
CA ASN A 60 17.44 -5.69 -5.50
C ASN A 60 17.55 -5.85 -7.04
N GLY A 61 18.62 -5.27 -7.61
CA GLY A 61 18.91 -5.31 -9.05
C GLY A 61 18.16 -4.26 -9.88
N LEU A 62 17.21 -3.52 -9.31
CA LEU A 62 16.46 -2.46 -9.99
C LEU A 62 17.26 -1.16 -9.99
N GLU A 63 17.28 -0.45 -11.11
CA GLU A 63 17.75 0.94 -11.17
C GLU A 63 16.79 1.82 -10.35
N ALA A 64 17.32 2.63 -9.47
CA ALA A 64 16.56 3.55 -8.67
C ALA A 64 17.32 4.87 -8.46
N ALA A 65 16.58 5.93 -8.18
CA ALA A 65 17.14 7.19 -7.70
C ALA A 65 16.32 7.71 -6.52
N THR A 66 17.00 8.39 -5.63
CA THR A 66 16.39 9.04 -4.47
C THR A 66 16.82 10.48 -4.36
N ALA A 67 15.95 11.32 -3.80
CA ALA A 67 16.25 12.71 -3.47
C ALA A 67 15.47 13.14 -2.24
N THR A 68 15.95 14.18 -1.57
CA THR A 68 15.23 14.80 -0.45
C THR A 68 14.69 16.18 -0.83
N THR A 69 13.62 16.58 -0.15
CA THR A 69 13.05 17.92 -0.25
C THR A 69 12.25 18.24 1.01
N GLN A 70 11.75 19.45 1.11
CA GLN A 70 10.77 19.84 2.11
C GLN A 70 9.44 20.19 1.47
N VAL A 71 8.36 19.73 2.07
CA VAL A 71 6.98 19.98 1.61
C VAL A 71 6.23 20.75 2.70
N ARG A 72 5.68 21.89 2.33
CA ARG A 72 4.76 22.65 3.20
C ARG A 72 3.32 22.20 2.92
N THR A 73 2.61 21.92 3.99
CA THR A 73 1.18 21.58 3.97
C THR A 73 0.44 22.39 5.02
N ASN A 74 -0.89 22.36 5.02
CA ASN A 74 -1.71 22.96 6.09
C ASN A 74 -1.42 22.35 7.48
N ASN A 75 -0.77 21.19 7.54
CA ASN A 75 -0.41 20.47 8.77
C ASN A 75 1.05 20.71 9.20
N GLY A 76 1.75 21.65 8.57
CA GLY A 76 3.15 21.96 8.87
C GLY A 76 4.12 21.61 7.74
N THR A 77 5.40 21.74 8.04
CA THR A 77 6.50 21.39 7.12
C THR A 77 6.97 19.97 7.39
N PHE A 78 7.09 19.19 6.33
CA PHE A 78 7.55 17.81 6.35
C PHE A 78 8.84 17.67 5.56
N ASN A 79 9.76 16.87 6.06
CA ASN A 79 10.85 16.33 5.25
C ASN A 79 10.29 15.25 4.34
N ALA A 80 10.61 15.33 3.07
CA ALA A 80 10.17 14.35 2.07
C ALA A 80 11.40 13.67 1.45
N ARG A 81 11.38 12.35 1.39
CA ARG A 81 12.29 11.57 0.56
C ARG A 81 11.50 10.93 -0.57
N LEU A 82 11.92 11.21 -1.78
CA LEU A 82 11.39 10.63 -3.00
C LEU A 82 12.31 9.48 -3.42
N THR A 83 11.74 8.35 -3.80
CA THR A 83 12.49 7.25 -4.40
C THR A 83 11.71 6.70 -5.57
N ALA A 84 12.34 6.57 -6.72
CA ALA A 84 11.74 5.95 -7.91
C ALA A 84 12.54 4.70 -8.31
N PHE A 85 11.83 3.67 -8.75
CA PHE A 85 12.36 2.36 -9.12
C PHE A 85 11.92 2.03 -10.54
N ARG A 86 12.86 1.72 -11.43
CA ARG A 86 12.57 1.19 -12.76
C ARG A 86 12.44 -0.33 -12.70
N VAL A 87 11.22 -0.81 -12.88
CA VAL A 87 10.97 -2.27 -12.91
C VAL A 87 11.20 -2.83 -14.31
N ASP A 88 10.77 -2.11 -15.34
CA ASP A 88 11.00 -2.41 -16.75
C ASP A 88 10.96 -1.13 -17.59
N THR A 89 11.09 -1.24 -18.91
CA THR A 89 11.08 -0.09 -19.82
C THR A 89 9.83 0.77 -19.78
N LYS A 90 8.70 0.22 -19.29
CA LYS A 90 7.38 0.87 -19.25
C LYS A 90 6.86 1.13 -17.85
N THR A 91 7.56 0.67 -16.80
CA THR A 91 7.04 0.66 -15.45
C THR A 91 8.01 1.27 -14.46
N ILE A 92 7.61 2.39 -13.89
CA ILE A 92 8.29 3.06 -12.78
C ILE A 92 7.35 3.05 -11.58
N TYR A 93 7.84 2.57 -10.44
CA TYR A 93 7.17 2.74 -9.16
C TYR A 93 7.83 3.86 -8.36
N ARG A 94 7.02 4.54 -7.57
CA ARG A 94 7.46 5.68 -6.77
C ARG A 94 7.10 5.48 -5.31
N MET A 95 7.98 5.94 -4.44
CA MET A 95 7.78 5.92 -3.01
C MET A 95 8.10 7.30 -2.44
N ILE A 96 7.19 7.87 -1.68
CA ILE A 96 7.39 9.11 -0.95
C ILE A 96 7.31 8.81 0.53
N PHE A 97 8.32 9.21 1.27
CA PHE A 97 8.31 9.23 2.72
C PHE A 97 8.14 10.67 3.19
N LEU A 98 7.11 10.93 3.98
CA LEU A 98 6.88 12.22 4.64
C LEU A 98 7.07 12.03 6.14
N THR A 99 7.97 12.79 6.73
CA THR A 99 8.25 12.77 8.17
C THR A 99 8.24 14.19 8.74
N ALA A 100 7.68 14.38 9.93
CA ALA A 100 7.85 15.64 10.66
C ALA A 100 9.33 15.82 10.99
N GLY A 101 9.81 17.07 11.02
CA GLY A 101 11.24 17.38 11.17
C GLY A 101 11.92 16.69 12.36
N ALA A 102 11.26 16.69 13.51
CA ALA A 102 11.77 16.06 14.74
C ALA A 102 11.85 14.54 14.70
N ASP A 103 11.03 13.88 13.86
CA ASP A 103 10.92 12.41 13.82
C ASP A 103 11.76 11.75 12.74
N THR A 104 12.38 12.53 11.87
CA THR A 104 13.13 12.01 10.72
C THR A 104 14.20 11.02 11.15
N ASN A 105 14.96 11.30 12.19
CA ASN A 105 16.05 10.44 12.67
C ASN A 105 15.55 9.12 13.24
N GLY A 106 14.47 9.13 14.03
CA GLY A 106 13.88 7.91 14.60
C GLY A 106 13.32 6.95 13.56
N LEU A 107 12.83 7.46 12.44
CA LEU A 107 12.23 6.67 11.37
C LEU A 107 13.22 6.26 10.27
N THR A 108 14.41 6.85 10.20
CA THR A 108 15.37 6.68 9.08
C THR A 108 15.68 5.21 8.80
N THR A 109 15.98 4.41 9.82
CA THR A 109 16.30 2.98 9.65
C THR A 109 15.11 2.20 9.10
N GLY A 110 13.90 2.43 9.62
CA GLY A 110 12.69 1.76 9.16
C GLY A 110 12.32 2.14 7.73
N LEU A 111 12.45 3.40 7.36
CA LEU A 111 12.20 3.90 6.01
C LEU A 111 13.24 3.36 5.02
N ARG A 112 14.51 3.29 5.42
CA ARG A 112 15.58 2.68 4.63
C ARG A 112 15.30 1.20 4.38
N ARG A 113 14.96 0.43 5.42
CA ARG A 113 14.55 -0.99 5.29
C ARG A 113 13.36 -1.14 4.34
N THR A 114 12.37 -0.25 4.41
CA THR A 114 11.21 -0.26 3.52
C THR A 114 11.62 -0.03 2.07
N THR A 115 12.51 0.93 1.79
CA THR A 115 13.07 1.16 0.45
C THR A 115 13.75 -0.09 -0.10
N TYR A 116 14.66 -0.68 0.68
CA TYR A 116 15.44 -1.85 0.24
C TYR A 116 14.66 -3.16 0.28
N SER A 117 13.46 -3.20 0.85
CA SER A 117 12.56 -4.35 0.74
C SER A 117 11.82 -4.43 -0.59
N PHE A 118 11.82 -3.36 -1.39
CA PHE A 118 11.16 -3.35 -2.69
C PHE A 118 11.90 -4.27 -3.67
N ARG A 119 11.18 -5.24 -4.23
CA ARG A 119 11.73 -6.21 -5.19
C ARG A 119 10.64 -6.75 -6.11
N ARG A 120 11.05 -7.34 -7.20
CA ARG A 120 10.15 -8.18 -8.00
C ARG A 120 9.86 -9.47 -7.23
N LEU A 121 8.63 -9.91 -7.30
CA LEU A 121 8.26 -11.26 -6.87
C LEU A 121 8.65 -12.26 -7.97
N SER A 122 9.08 -13.44 -7.58
CA SER A 122 9.19 -14.55 -8.51
C SER A 122 7.80 -14.99 -9.00
N PRO A 123 7.70 -15.64 -10.16
CA PRO A 123 6.43 -16.21 -10.63
C PRO A 123 5.75 -17.12 -9.60
N ALA A 124 6.54 -17.92 -8.88
CA ALA A 124 6.03 -18.80 -7.84
C ALA A 124 5.48 -18.05 -6.63
N GLU A 125 6.12 -16.95 -6.21
CA GLU A 125 5.59 -16.08 -5.15
C GLU A 125 4.33 -15.35 -5.62
N ALA A 126 4.35 -14.80 -6.85
CA ALA A 126 3.21 -14.09 -7.41
C ALA A 126 1.98 -14.99 -7.54
N SER A 127 2.14 -16.26 -7.94
CA SER A 127 1.05 -17.22 -8.05
C SER A 127 0.42 -17.62 -6.73
N ARG A 128 1.13 -17.41 -5.60
CA ARG A 128 0.62 -17.64 -4.24
C ARG A 128 -0.21 -16.47 -3.71
N LEU A 129 -0.10 -15.31 -4.33
CA LEU A 129 -0.91 -14.16 -3.94
C LEU A 129 -2.36 -14.40 -4.34
N ARG A 130 -3.23 -14.39 -3.34
CA ARG A 130 -4.67 -14.58 -3.51
C ARG A 130 -5.36 -13.25 -3.27
N PRO A 131 -5.77 -12.50 -4.32
CA PRO A 131 -6.51 -11.27 -4.12
C PRO A 131 -7.83 -11.55 -3.43
N LEU A 132 -8.21 -10.66 -2.53
CA LEU A 132 -9.53 -10.70 -1.93
C LEU A 132 -10.56 -10.24 -2.95
N VAL A 133 -11.59 -11.05 -3.15
CA VAL A 133 -12.70 -10.74 -4.05
C VAL A 133 -14.03 -10.80 -3.30
N LEU A 134 -14.94 -9.94 -3.68
CA LEU A 134 -16.30 -9.96 -3.18
C LEU A 134 -17.12 -10.95 -4.03
N ARG A 135 -17.72 -11.94 -3.37
CA ARG A 135 -18.61 -12.91 -4.01
C ARG A 135 -19.98 -12.87 -3.37
N ILE A 136 -21.00 -13.22 -4.16
CA ILE A 136 -22.34 -13.51 -3.65
C ILE A 136 -22.38 -15.01 -3.32
N VAL A 137 -22.73 -15.32 -2.08
CA VAL A 137 -22.95 -16.70 -1.61
C VAL A 137 -24.43 -16.89 -1.32
N THR A 138 -24.92 -18.11 -1.55
CA THR A 138 -26.31 -18.49 -1.25
C THR A 138 -26.33 -19.28 0.07
N VAL A 139 -27.14 -18.83 1.00
CA VAL A 139 -27.32 -19.46 2.32
C VAL A 139 -27.86 -20.87 2.14
N GLN A 140 -27.20 -21.84 2.75
CA GLN A 140 -27.59 -23.24 2.78
C GLN A 140 -28.31 -23.59 4.09
N ARG A 141 -28.91 -24.77 4.15
CA ARG A 141 -29.51 -25.29 5.38
C ARG A 141 -28.43 -25.42 6.48
N GLY A 142 -28.67 -24.85 7.63
CA GLY A 142 -27.75 -24.88 8.78
C GLY A 142 -26.72 -23.74 8.80
N ASP A 143 -26.67 -22.88 7.76
CA ASP A 143 -25.82 -21.70 7.81
C ASP A 143 -26.34 -20.68 8.85
N THR A 144 -25.41 -20.10 9.55
CA THR A 144 -25.63 -18.97 10.47
C THR A 144 -24.72 -17.81 10.08
N VAL A 145 -25.02 -16.60 10.56
CA VAL A 145 -24.16 -15.43 10.34
C VAL A 145 -22.73 -15.73 10.78
N GLY A 146 -22.56 -16.33 11.96
CA GLY A 146 -21.24 -16.70 12.48
C GLY A 146 -20.54 -17.78 11.67
N SER A 147 -21.25 -18.78 11.14
CA SER A 147 -20.63 -19.84 10.32
C SER A 147 -20.12 -19.30 8.97
N LEU A 148 -20.87 -18.40 8.34
CA LEU A 148 -20.48 -17.77 7.10
C LEU A 148 -19.32 -16.76 7.32
N ALA A 149 -19.39 -15.97 8.38
CA ALA A 149 -18.34 -15.01 8.73
C ALA A 149 -16.96 -15.70 8.93
N ARG A 150 -16.93 -16.87 9.61
CA ARG A 150 -15.69 -17.64 9.81
C ARG A 150 -14.99 -18.04 8.50
N ARG A 151 -15.73 -18.16 7.40
CA ARG A 151 -15.18 -18.52 6.07
C ARG A 151 -14.44 -17.37 5.40
N MET A 152 -14.57 -16.13 5.88
CA MET A 152 -13.84 -14.99 5.34
C MET A 152 -12.34 -15.08 5.66
N PRO A 153 -11.45 -14.66 4.73
CA PRO A 153 -10.01 -14.83 4.82
C PRO A 153 -9.30 -13.76 5.67
N TYR A 154 -9.99 -13.20 6.67
CA TYR A 154 -9.41 -12.25 7.60
C TYR A 154 -8.85 -12.96 8.84
N SER A 155 -7.82 -12.40 9.48
CA SER A 155 -7.30 -12.86 10.77
C SER A 155 -8.20 -12.43 11.92
N ASP A 156 -8.85 -11.27 11.80
CA ASP A 156 -9.57 -10.58 12.85
C ASP A 156 -10.93 -10.04 12.38
N PHE A 157 -11.78 -9.71 13.31
CA PHE A 157 -13.08 -9.04 13.10
C PHE A 157 -13.92 -9.65 11.97
N LYS A 158 -13.86 -10.97 11.77
CA LYS A 158 -14.58 -11.63 10.67
C LYS A 158 -16.08 -11.45 10.78
N LEU A 159 -16.62 -11.54 12.00
CA LEU A 159 -18.05 -11.42 12.25
C LEU A 159 -18.53 -9.99 11.99
N GLU A 160 -17.88 -9.02 12.59
CA GLU A 160 -18.21 -7.60 12.46
C GLU A 160 -18.11 -7.13 11.00
N ARG A 161 -17.09 -7.60 10.29
CA ARG A 161 -16.94 -7.30 8.84
C ARG A 161 -18.07 -7.92 8.03
N PHE A 162 -18.51 -9.13 8.36
CA PHE A 162 -19.59 -9.79 7.65
C PHE A 162 -20.94 -9.12 7.95
N GLU A 163 -21.19 -8.73 9.19
CA GLU A 163 -22.36 -7.97 9.63
C GLU A 163 -22.47 -6.64 8.86
N VAL A 164 -21.41 -5.83 8.87
CA VAL A 164 -21.36 -4.54 8.17
C VAL A 164 -21.54 -4.72 6.67
N LEU A 165 -20.89 -5.72 6.07
CA LEU A 165 -20.94 -5.97 4.63
C LEU A 165 -22.35 -6.30 4.13
N ASN A 166 -23.16 -6.94 5.00
CA ASN A 166 -24.50 -7.40 4.65
C ASN A 166 -25.61 -6.60 5.32
N GLY A 167 -25.32 -5.69 6.24
CA GLY A 167 -26.33 -4.96 7.00
C GLY A 167 -27.17 -5.88 7.90
N ILE A 168 -26.55 -6.89 8.48
CA ILE A 168 -27.20 -7.90 9.35
C ILE A 168 -26.48 -8.01 10.69
N SER A 169 -27.16 -8.57 11.68
CA SER A 169 -26.63 -8.83 13.02
C SER A 169 -26.34 -10.32 13.21
N ARG A 170 -25.41 -10.66 14.14
CA ARG A 170 -25.06 -12.05 14.49
C ARG A 170 -26.24 -12.94 14.87
N ASN A 171 -27.29 -12.33 15.39
CA ASN A 171 -28.48 -13.04 15.86
C ASN A 171 -29.58 -13.16 14.80
N ASP A 172 -29.36 -12.59 13.61
CA ASP A 172 -30.34 -12.66 12.54
C ASP A 172 -30.47 -14.09 12.02
N ARG A 173 -31.72 -14.51 11.79
CA ARG A 173 -32.04 -15.81 11.19
C ARG A 173 -31.88 -15.69 9.67
N LEU A 174 -30.94 -16.44 9.14
CA LEU A 174 -30.75 -16.55 7.69
C LEU A 174 -31.79 -17.48 7.07
N ARG A 175 -32.25 -17.14 5.86
CA ARG A 175 -33.21 -17.96 5.12
C ARG A 175 -32.44 -18.76 4.05
N ARG A 176 -32.75 -20.06 3.90
CA ARG A 176 -32.22 -20.85 2.79
C ARG A 176 -32.51 -20.15 1.45
N GLY A 177 -31.50 -20.04 0.59
CA GLY A 177 -31.59 -19.33 -0.69
C GLY A 177 -31.32 -17.83 -0.59
N GLN A 178 -31.21 -17.23 0.59
CA GLN A 178 -30.83 -15.84 0.76
C GLN A 178 -29.43 -15.62 0.19
N LYS A 179 -29.25 -14.51 -0.52
CA LYS A 179 -27.95 -14.11 -1.09
C LYS A 179 -27.25 -13.12 -0.17
N LEU A 180 -26.01 -13.41 0.17
CA LEU A 180 -25.18 -12.58 1.02
C LEU A 180 -23.83 -12.31 0.35
N LYS A 181 -23.25 -11.17 0.64
CA LYS A 181 -21.91 -10.79 0.21
C LYS A 181 -20.88 -11.48 1.11
N MET A 182 -19.84 -12.01 0.53
CA MET A 182 -18.73 -12.63 1.23
C MET A 182 -17.41 -12.25 0.57
N VAL A 183 -16.43 -11.88 1.37
CA VAL A 183 -15.05 -11.74 0.88
C VAL A 183 -14.39 -13.12 0.90
N THR A 184 -13.79 -13.50 -0.21
CA THR A 184 -13.04 -14.75 -0.36
C THR A 184 -11.64 -14.46 -0.89
N ALA A 185 -10.67 -15.32 -0.61
CA ALA A 185 -9.40 -15.34 -1.33
C ALA A 185 -9.60 -16.13 -2.64
N ASN A 186 -9.17 -15.55 -3.76
CA ASN A 186 -9.32 -16.17 -5.08
C ASN A 186 -8.24 -17.22 -5.32
#